data_5e66909702523e4518a065cb1fe7be04
#
_entry.id   5e66909702523e4518a065cb1fe7be04
#
_cell.length_a   1.000
_cell.length_b   1.000
_cell.length_c   1.000
_cell.angle_alpha   90.00
_cell.angle_beta   90.00
_cell.angle_gamma   90.00
#
_symmetry.space_group_name_H-M   'P 1'
#
loop_
_entity.id
_entity.type
_entity.pdbx_description
1 polymer ?
#
loop_
_entity_poly.entity_id
_entity_poly.type
_entity_poly.pdbx_seq_one_letter_code
_entity_poly.pdbx_strand_id
1 'polypeptide(L)'
;IAVELTKEHPGVITALVVGNEVLLRGEMTTSDLVSNIRSVKSRVTVPVTYADVWEFWLRNRELYDAVDFVTIHILPYWEDIPVRAKFAAGHVDDIRKRMAVAFPNKEILIGETGWPSAGRMRESALPSRANQARVVSEILDLAKREKFRVNLIEAYDQPWKRQLEGTVGGYWGLIDAGQRAVKYPPGEPISNYPFWKWQMGCGMALSAMVFLAGWLTLRRRPWQPRLASWLAVGT
;
A
#
# COMPACT_ATOMS: atom_id res chain seq x y z
N ILE A 1 -1.82 -24.35 21.27
CA ILE A 1 -1.29 -23.00 21.55
C ILE A 1 -2.39 -21.94 21.42
N ALA A 2 -2.94 -21.63 20.22
CA ALA A 2 -3.93 -20.54 20.07
C ALA A 2 -5.16 -20.69 20.96
N VAL A 3 -5.73 -21.90 21.03
CA VAL A 3 -6.87 -22.24 21.92
C VAL A 3 -6.54 -22.07 23.40
N GLU A 4 -5.34 -22.38 23.81
CA GLU A 4 -4.85 -22.21 25.17
C GLU A 4 -4.69 -20.74 25.52
N LEU A 5 -4.05 -19.98 24.64
CA LEU A 5 -3.87 -18.54 24.82
C LEU A 5 -5.19 -17.78 24.97
N THR A 6 -6.25 -18.17 24.23
CA THR A 6 -7.57 -17.55 24.42
C THR A 6 -8.18 -17.80 25.79
N LYS A 7 -7.86 -18.95 26.40
CA LYS A 7 -8.31 -19.30 27.77
C LYS A 7 -7.47 -18.61 28.85
N GLU A 8 -6.17 -18.49 28.61
CA GLU A 8 -5.22 -17.87 29.55
C GLU A 8 -5.36 -16.34 29.57
N HIS A 9 -5.77 -15.73 28.45
CA HIS A 9 -5.87 -14.28 28.30
C HIS A 9 -7.28 -13.83 27.88
N PRO A 10 -8.32 -14.08 28.70
CA PRO A 10 -9.69 -13.68 28.39
C PRO A 10 -9.80 -12.16 28.30
N GLY A 11 -10.48 -11.67 27.27
CA GLY A 11 -10.67 -10.23 27.03
C GLY A 11 -9.48 -9.52 26.36
N VAL A 12 -8.30 -10.16 26.26
CA VAL A 12 -7.16 -9.64 25.50
C VAL A 12 -7.24 -10.14 24.05
N ILE A 13 -7.40 -11.44 23.87
CA ILE A 13 -7.59 -12.04 22.54
C ILE A 13 -9.09 -11.99 22.22
N THR A 14 -9.46 -11.15 21.26
CA THR A 14 -10.86 -10.89 20.92
C THR A 14 -11.35 -11.62 19.67
N ALA A 15 -10.43 -12.19 18.88
CA ALA A 15 -10.74 -13.03 17.72
C ALA A 15 -9.52 -13.87 17.35
N LEU A 16 -9.73 -14.94 16.57
CA LEU A 16 -8.66 -15.77 16.00
C LEU A 16 -8.72 -15.78 14.48
N VAL A 17 -7.56 -15.63 13.86
CA VAL A 17 -7.37 -15.89 12.44
C VAL A 17 -6.78 -17.29 12.28
N VAL A 18 -7.54 -18.20 11.67
CA VAL A 18 -7.15 -19.59 11.44
C VAL A 18 -6.65 -19.74 10.00
N GLY A 19 -5.37 -19.48 9.80
CA GLY A 19 -4.70 -19.47 8.51
C GLY A 19 -4.69 -18.07 7.86
N ASN A 20 -3.56 -17.75 7.26
CA ASN A 20 -3.32 -16.53 6.51
C ASN A 20 -2.77 -16.88 5.12
N GLU A 21 -3.52 -16.54 4.06
CA GLU A 21 -3.15 -16.79 2.65
C GLU A 21 -2.78 -18.25 2.34
N VAL A 22 -3.41 -19.18 3.03
CA VAL A 22 -3.15 -20.62 2.88
C VAL A 22 -3.56 -21.11 1.49
N LEU A 23 -4.68 -20.60 0.98
CA LEU A 23 -5.16 -20.95 -0.37
C LEU A 23 -4.38 -20.21 -1.45
N LEU A 24 -4.02 -18.96 -1.23
CA LEU A 24 -3.13 -18.20 -2.12
C LEU A 24 -1.80 -18.94 -2.33
N ARG A 25 -1.22 -19.48 -1.27
CA ARG A 25 0.05 -20.23 -1.32
C ARG A 25 -0.11 -21.69 -1.69
N GLY A 26 -1.35 -22.19 -1.86
CA GLY A 26 -1.62 -23.58 -2.20
C GLY A 26 -1.16 -24.58 -1.14
N GLU A 27 -1.15 -24.20 0.14
CA GLU A 27 -0.62 -25.02 1.24
C GLU A 27 -1.56 -26.17 1.64
N MET A 28 -2.86 -26.02 1.41
CA MET A 28 -3.86 -27.09 1.65
C MET A 28 -5.12 -26.89 0.80
N THR A 29 -5.97 -27.91 0.78
CA THR A 29 -7.26 -27.81 0.10
C THR A 29 -8.26 -26.97 0.92
N THR A 30 -9.29 -26.43 0.25
CA THR A 30 -10.36 -25.67 0.92
C THR A 30 -11.10 -26.55 1.93
N SER A 31 -11.34 -27.81 1.63
CA SER A 31 -12.00 -28.77 2.53
C SER A 31 -11.21 -28.97 3.83
N ASP A 32 -9.88 -29.15 3.73
CA ASP A 32 -9.02 -29.31 4.91
C ASP A 32 -8.98 -28.04 5.73
N LEU A 33 -8.91 -26.87 5.08
CA LEU A 33 -8.95 -25.58 5.74
C LEU A 33 -10.27 -25.37 6.50
N VAL A 34 -11.41 -25.66 5.88
CA VAL A 34 -12.74 -25.60 6.51
C VAL A 34 -12.80 -26.53 7.73
N SER A 35 -12.26 -27.75 7.62
CA SER A 35 -12.17 -28.68 8.75
C SER A 35 -11.35 -28.12 9.91
N ASN A 36 -10.20 -27.55 9.60
CA ASN A 36 -9.31 -26.92 10.59
C ASN A 36 -9.98 -25.73 11.28
N ILE A 37 -10.64 -24.84 10.51
CA ILE A 37 -11.38 -23.70 11.06
C ILE A 37 -12.47 -24.18 12.03
N ARG A 38 -13.29 -25.13 11.61
CA ARG A 38 -14.35 -25.71 12.46
C ARG A 38 -13.80 -26.37 13.72
N SER A 39 -12.69 -27.09 13.61
CA SER A 39 -12.01 -27.71 14.74
C SER A 39 -11.50 -26.69 15.76
N VAL A 40 -10.97 -25.55 15.32
CA VAL A 40 -10.58 -24.45 16.23
C VAL A 40 -11.83 -23.79 16.83
N LYS A 41 -12.80 -23.45 15.98
CA LYS A 41 -14.04 -22.78 16.38
C LYS A 41 -14.80 -23.53 17.47
N SER A 42 -14.84 -24.86 17.43
CA SER A 42 -15.51 -25.69 18.46
C SER A 42 -14.81 -25.67 19.82
N ARG A 43 -13.61 -25.15 19.93
CA ARG A 43 -12.77 -25.15 21.15
C ARG A 43 -12.54 -23.76 21.76
N VAL A 44 -13.05 -22.69 21.13
CA VAL A 44 -12.89 -21.31 21.58
C VAL A 44 -14.24 -20.60 21.68
N THR A 45 -14.31 -19.56 22.50
CA THR A 45 -15.50 -18.71 22.66
C THR A 45 -15.38 -17.38 21.90
N VAL A 46 -14.19 -17.06 21.40
CA VAL A 46 -13.95 -15.85 20.61
C VAL A 46 -14.29 -16.11 19.14
N PRO A 47 -14.70 -15.10 18.38
CA PRO A 47 -14.96 -15.21 16.95
C PRO A 47 -13.75 -15.71 16.17
N VAL A 48 -14.01 -16.52 15.15
CA VAL A 48 -12.97 -17.13 14.29
C VAL A 48 -13.14 -16.69 12.85
N THR A 49 -12.04 -16.37 12.19
CA THR A 49 -11.99 -16.03 10.77
C THR A 49 -10.83 -16.75 10.07
N TYR A 50 -10.81 -16.62 8.77
CA TYR A 50 -9.69 -16.94 7.88
C TYR A 50 -9.32 -15.68 7.10
N ALA A 51 -8.05 -15.46 6.83
CA ALA A 51 -7.57 -14.29 6.09
C ALA A 51 -6.93 -14.70 4.76
N ASP A 52 -7.38 -14.11 3.66
CA ASP A 52 -6.80 -14.32 2.33
C ASP A 52 -7.13 -13.15 1.39
N VAL A 53 -6.47 -13.13 0.24
CA VAL A 53 -6.79 -12.21 -0.86
C VAL A 53 -8.24 -12.40 -1.29
N TRP A 54 -8.91 -11.29 -1.57
CA TRP A 54 -10.37 -11.25 -1.79
C TRP A 54 -10.88 -12.19 -2.90
N GLU A 55 -10.08 -12.45 -3.95
CA GLU A 55 -10.46 -13.39 -5.02
C GLU A 55 -10.58 -14.82 -4.54
N PHE A 56 -9.72 -15.25 -3.60
CA PHE A 56 -9.78 -16.59 -3.04
C PHE A 56 -11.04 -16.84 -2.25
N TRP A 57 -11.56 -15.83 -1.55
CA TRP A 57 -12.86 -15.88 -0.91
C TRP A 57 -13.99 -16.07 -1.91
N LEU A 58 -13.98 -15.38 -3.05
CA LEU A 58 -15.01 -15.53 -4.07
C LEU A 58 -14.97 -16.90 -4.77
N ARG A 59 -13.79 -17.50 -4.88
CA ARG A 59 -13.60 -18.84 -5.47
C ARG A 59 -13.95 -19.97 -4.51
N ASN A 60 -13.87 -19.75 -3.19
CA ASN A 60 -14.03 -20.77 -2.15
C ASN A 60 -15.13 -20.38 -1.17
N ARG A 61 -16.35 -20.27 -1.66
CA ARG A 61 -17.50 -19.76 -0.90
C ARG A 61 -17.91 -20.64 0.29
N GLU A 62 -17.52 -21.90 0.31
CA GLU A 62 -17.74 -22.84 1.43
C GLU A 62 -17.04 -22.41 2.73
N LEU A 63 -16.04 -21.54 2.66
CA LEU A 63 -15.40 -20.93 3.84
C LEU A 63 -16.39 -20.08 4.65
N TYR A 64 -17.40 -19.52 3.99
CA TYR A 64 -18.36 -18.61 4.61
C TYR A 64 -19.04 -19.23 5.84
N ASP A 65 -19.48 -20.48 5.74
CA ASP A 65 -20.17 -21.18 6.84
C ASP A 65 -19.25 -21.59 7.99
N ALA A 66 -17.96 -21.64 7.74
CA ALA A 66 -16.97 -22.04 8.74
C ALA A 66 -16.52 -20.89 9.66
N VAL A 67 -16.60 -19.65 9.21
CA VAL A 67 -16.11 -18.47 9.94
C VAL A 67 -17.22 -17.65 10.58
N ASP A 68 -16.89 -16.77 11.52
CA ASP A 68 -17.82 -15.81 12.14
C ASP A 68 -17.87 -14.49 11.38
N PHE A 69 -16.76 -14.06 10.81
CA PHE A 69 -16.64 -12.88 9.97
C PHE A 69 -15.62 -13.14 8.84
N VAL A 70 -15.65 -12.35 7.80
CA VAL A 70 -14.80 -12.52 6.61
C VAL A 70 -13.61 -11.55 6.69
N THR A 71 -12.40 -12.06 6.57
CA THR A 71 -11.17 -11.23 6.54
C THR A 71 -10.53 -11.30 5.18
N ILE A 72 -10.42 -10.15 4.52
CA ILE A 72 -9.91 -10.04 3.16
C ILE A 72 -8.66 -9.17 3.10
N HIS A 73 -7.73 -9.52 2.21
CA HIS A 73 -6.59 -8.69 1.86
C HIS A 73 -6.88 -7.97 0.55
N ILE A 74 -6.63 -6.67 0.52
CA ILE A 74 -6.78 -5.83 -0.67
C ILE A 74 -5.55 -4.94 -0.77
N LEU A 75 -4.68 -5.25 -1.69
CA LEU A 75 -3.40 -4.59 -1.88
C LEU A 75 -3.32 -3.96 -3.27
N PRO A 76 -3.77 -2.71 -3.45
CA PRO A 76 -3.90 -2.09 -4.78
C PRO A 76 -2.61 -2.03 -5.60
N TYR A 77 -1.46 -2.08 -4.94
CA TYR A 77 -0.15 -2.20 -5.59
C TYR A 77 0.08 -3.60 -6.17
N TRP A 78 -0.42 -4.66 -5.49
CA TRP A 78 -0.22 -6.06 -5.85
C TRP A 78 -1.31 -6.65 -6.74
N GLU A 79 -2.39 -5.93 -7.01
CA GLU A 79 -3.43 -6.40 -7.92
C GLU A 79 -2.84 -6.86 -9.27
N ASP A 80 -3.49 -7.77 -9.97
CA ASP A 80 -3.08 -8.22 -11.31
C ASP A 80 -2.92 -7.03 -12.26
N ILE A 81 -3.83 -6.07 -12.17
CA ILE A 81 -3.73 -4.74 -12.79
C ILE A 81 -3.47 -3.72 -11.69
N PRO A 82 -2.19 -3.31 -11.47
CA PRO A 82 -1.84 -2.41 -10.38
C PRO A 82 -2.57 -1.06 -10.45
N VAL A 83 -3.14 -0.65 -9.33
CA VAL A 83 -3.95 0.56 -9.24
C VAL A 83 -3.08 1.77 -8.91
N ARG A 84 -3.34 2.92 -9.55
CA ARG A 84 -2.66 4.18 -9.19
C ARG A 84 -3.01 4.61 -7.77
N ALA A 85 -2.06 5.16 -7.03
CA ALA A 85 -2.26 5.61 -5.64
C ALA A 85 -3.51 6.49 -5.45
N LYS A 86 -3.79 7.40 -6.40
CA LYS A 86 -4.96 8.29 -6.33
C LYS A 86 -6.32 7.58 -6.43
N PHE A 87 -6.35 6.32 -6.85
CA PHE A 87 -7.56 5.51 -6.94
C PHE A 87 -7.58 4.36 -5.94
N ALA A 88 -6.50 4.16 -5.18
CA ALA A 88 -6.32 2.99 -4.33
C ALA A 88 -7.41 2.87 -3.25
N ALA A 89 -7.76 3.96 -2.57
CA ALA A 89 -8.82 3.94 -1.55
C ALA A 89 -10.20 3.62 -2.15
N GLY A 90 -10.52 4.17 -3.32
CA GLY A 90 -11.76 3.84 -4.04
C GLY A 90 -11.82 2.36 -4.43
N HIS A 91 -10.71 1.82 -4.96
CA HIS A 91 -10.59 0.40 -5.29
C HIS A 91 -10.80 -0.52 -4.08
N VAL A 92 -10.20 -0.16 -2.93
CA VAL A 92 -10.41 -0.90 -1.67
C VAL A 92 -11.88 -0.91 -1.27
N ASP A 93 -12.57 0.22 -1.38
CA ASP A 93 -13.99 0.31 -1.05
C ASP A 93 -14.90 -0.47 -2.01
N ASP A 94 -14.61 -0.41 -3.30
CA ASP A 94 -15.36 -1.14 -4.33
C ASP A 94 -15.27 -2.65 -4.09
N ILE A 95 -14.07 -3.17 -3.80
CA ILE A 95 -13.88 -4.59 -3.45
C ILE A 95 -14.60 -4.92 -2.15
N ARG A 96 -14.43 -4.10 -1.09
CA ARG A 96 -15.14 -4.31 0.18
C ARG A 96 -16.65 -4.42 0.00
N LYS A 97 -17.25 -3.50 -0.77
CA LYS A 97 -18.69 -3.51 -1.08
C LYS A 97 -19.09 -4.75 -1.89
N ARG A 98 -18.29 -5.14 -2.87
CA ARG A 98 -18.49 -6.37 -3.63
C ARG A 98 -18.49 -7.60 -2.72
N MET A 99 -17.55 -7.64 -1.77
CA MET A 99 -17.47 -8.73 -0.79
C MET A 99 -18.65 -8.74 0.18
N ALA A 100 -19.12 -7.57 0.63
CA ALA A 100 -20.31 -7.46 1.47
C ALA A 100 -21.59 -7.98 0.76
N VAL A 101 -21.70 -7.77 -0.55
CA VAL A 101 -22.78 -8.35 -1.36
C VAL A 101 -22.63 -9.87 -1.52
N ALA A 102 -21.38 -10.34 -1.72
CA ALA A 102 -21.11 -11.77 -1.92
C ALA A 102 -21.25 -12.60 -0.63
N PHE A 103 -21.01 -11.98 0.53
CA PHE A 103 -21.04 -12.60 1.86
C PHE A 103 -21.95 -11.79 2.81
N PRO A 104 -23.26 -11.78 2.58
CA PRO A 104 -24.21 -11.02 3.38
C PRO A 104 -24.25 -11.53 4.84
N ASN A 105 -24.68 -10.66 5.76
CA ASN A 105 -24.85 -10.97 7.19
C ASN A 105 -23.55 -11.27 7.97
N LYS A 106 -22.39 -11.10 7.38
CA LYS A 106 -21.10 -11.16 8.08
C LYS A 106 -20.32 -9.87 7.89
N GLU A 107 -19.63 -9.47 8.93
CA GLU A 107 -18.71 -8.33 8.84
C GLU A 107 -17.59 -8.66 7.86
N ILE A 108 -17.21 -7.68 7.04
CA ILE A 108 -16.02 -7.72 6.21
C ILE A 108 -14.93 -6.90 6.89
N LEU A 109 -13.92 -7.60 7.42
CA LEU A 109 -12.69 -6.99 7.92
C LEU A 109 -11.67 -6.91 6.79
N ILE A 110 -11.09 -5.74 6.55
CA ILE A 110 -9.90 -5.63 5.71
C ILE A 110 -8.70 -6.02 6.56
N GLY A 111 -8.19 -7.24 6.36
CA GLY A 111 -7.09 -7.83 7.12
C GLY A 111 -5.74 -7.25 6.76
N GLU A 112 -5.55 -6.92 5.48
CA GLU A 112 -4.33 -6.27 5.02
C GLU A 112 -4.66 -5.27 3.90
N THR A 113 -4.18 -4.04 4.06
CA THR A 113 -4.11 -3.03 3.00
C THR A 113 -3.01 -2.04 3.30
N GLY A 114 -2.52 -1.34 2.28
CA GLY A 114 -1.45 -0.37 2.44
C GLY A 114 -0.86 0.05 1.10
N TRP A 115 0.31 0.71 1.17
CA TRP A 115 1.05 1.17 0.00
C TRP A 115 2.55 1.21 0.31
N PRO A 116 3.44 0.76 -0.59
CA PRO A 116 4.88 0.85 -0.36
C PRO A 116 5.39 2.29 -0.51
N SER A 117 6.29 2.71 0.39
CA SER A 117 6.88 4.06 0.37
C SER A 117 8.08 4.22 -0.56
N ALA A 118 8.64 3.11 -1.04
CA ALA A 118 9.78 3.08 -1.96
C ALA A 118 9.83 1.74 -2.69
N GLY A 119 10.69 1.64 -3.70
CA GLY A 119 10.90 0.44 -4.47
C GLY A 119 10.46 0.56 -5.92
N ARG A 120 10.37 -0.57 -6.61
CA ARG A 120 10.04 -0.61 -8.04
C ARG A 120 8.58 -0.24 -8.29
N MET A 121 8.34 0.60 -9.27
CA MET A 121 7.00 0.87 -9.80
C MET A 121 6.47 -0.36 -10.56
N ARG A 122 5.19 -0.70 -10.34
CA ARG A 122 4.45 -1.67 -11.15
C ARG A 122 3.45 -0.91 -12.02
N GLU A 123 3.67 -0.91 -13.32
CA GLU A 123 2.84 -0.13 -14.27
C GLU A 123 2.61 1.30 -13.79
N SER A 124 1.39 1.63 -13.35
CA SER A 124 1.01 2.95 -12.86
C SER A 124 1.02 3.11 -11.34
N ALA A 125 1.33 2.03 -10.62
CA ALA A 125 1.44 2.01 -9.15
C ALA A 125 2.84 2.42 -8.72
N LEU A 126 3.03 3.71 -8.45
CA LEU A 126 4.31 4.30 -8.04
C LEU A 126 4.48 4.26 -6.52
N PRO A 127 5.45 3.48 -5.99
CA PRO A 127 5.85 3.56 -4.59
C PRO A 127 6.50 4.91 -4.28
N SER A 128 6.01 5.58 -3.25
CA SER A 128 6.62 6.81 -2.73
C SER A 128 6.03 7.18 -1.38
N ARG A 129 6.76 7.94 -0.57
CA ARG A 129 6.28 8.42 0.74
C ARG A 129 4.98 9.23 0.60
N ALA A 130 4.87 10.11 -0.38
CA ALA A 130 3.67 10.90 -0.59
C ALA A 130 2.46 10.04 -1.03
N ASN A 131 2.69 9.03 -1.87
CA ASN A 131 1.64 8.10 -2.26
C ASN A 131 1.23 7.18 -1.11
N GLN A 132 2.18 6.70 -0.29
CA GLN A 132 1.86 5.92 0.91
C GLN A 132 1.01 6.75 1.88
N ALA A 133 1.43 7.97 2.20
CA ALA A 133 0.68 8.86 3.09
C ALA A 133 -0.74 9.13 2.58
N ARG A 134 -0.89 9.41 1.27
CA ARG A 134 -2.18 9.60 0.62
C ARG A 134 -3.07 8.37 0.78
N VAL A 135 -2.60 7.21 0.35
CA VAL A 135 -3.39 5.97 0.36
C VAL A 135 -3.82 5.60 1.78
N VAL A 136 -2.89 5.67 2.74
CA VAL A 136 -3.18 5.39 4.15
C VAL A 136 -4.21 6.37 4.71
N SER A 137 -4.04 7.68 4.49
CA SER A 137 -4.98 8.70 4.96
C SER A 137 -6.37 8.51 4.35
N GLU A 138 -6.46 8.36 3.01
CA GLU A 138 -7.73 8.18 2.31
C GLU A 138 -8.47 6.90 2.73
N ILE A 139 -7.74 5.78 2.98
CA ILE A 139 -8.32 4.53 3.50
C ILE A 139 -8.84 4.71 4.94
N LEU A 140 -8.08 5.37 5.81
CA LEU A 140 -8.52 5.61 7.19
C LEU A 140 -9.73 6.54 7.27
N ASP A 141 -9.76 7.60 6.46
CA ASP A 141 -10.91 8.50 6.36
C ASP A 141 -12.14 7.76 5.83
N LEU A 142 -11.96 6.88 4.86
CA LEU A 142 -13.01 6.03 4.32
C LEU A 142 -13.52 5.05 5.38
N ALA A 143 -12.63 4.36 6.08
CA ALA A 143 -12.97 3.41 7.14
C ALA A 143 -13.78 4.07 8.27
N LYS A 144 -13.39 5.29 8.66
CA LYS A 144 -14.10 6.09 9.65
C LYS A 144 -15.50 6.50 9.18
N ARG A 145 -15.62 6.96 7.92
CA ARG A 145 -16.89 7.40 7.34
C ARG A 145 -17.87 6.25 7.13
N GLU A 146 -17.38 5.15 6.56
CA GLU A 146 -18.19 3.96 6.22
C GLU A 146 -18.28 2.94 7.37
N LYS A 147 -17.59 3.22 8.51
CA LYS A 147 -17.61 2.40 9.75
C LYS A 147 -17.21 0.94 9.53
N PHE A 148 -16.14 0.68 8.78
CA PHE A 148 -15.55 -0.65 8.67
C PHE A 148 -14.19 -0.73 9.36
N ARG A 149 -13.80 -1.95 9.71
CA ARG A 149 -12.50 -2.23 10.34
C ARG A 149 -11.45 -2.51 9.27
N VAL A 150 -10.26 -1.97 9.49
CA VAL A 150 -9.11 -2.14 8.59
C VAL A 150 -7.83 -2.32 9.40
N ASN A 151 -6.99 -3.24 8.96
CA ASN A 151 -5.62 -3.39 9.42
C ASN A 151 -4.67 -2.89 8.33
N LEU A 152 -3.85 -1.90 8.68
CA LEU A 152 -2.85 -1.36 7.75
C LEU A 152 -1.56 -2.16 7.86
N ILE A 153 -1.04 -2.59 6.74
CA ILE A 153 0.30 -3.14 6.66
C ILE A 153 1.26 -2.03 6.19
N GLU A 154 2.35 -1.83 6.93
CA GLU A 154 2.67 -2.46 8.20
C GLU A 154 3.24 -1.41 9.16
N ALA A 155 3.42 -1.74 10.43
CA ALA A 155 3.92 -0.76 11.41
C ALA A 155 5.34 -0.32 11.09
N TYR A 156 6.26 -1.26 10.85
CA TYR A 156 7.68 -1.01 10.59
C TYR A 156 8.07 -1.54 9.22
N ASP A 157 9.01 -0.88 8.56
CA ASP A 157 9.70 -1.44 7.40
C ASP A 157 10.39 -2.76 7.79
N GLN A 158 10.31 -3.74 6.87
CA GLN A 158 10.90 -5.06 7.07
C GLN A 158 11.90 -5.37 5.94
N PRO A 159 13.16 -4.90 6.01
CA PRO A 159 14.14 -5.00 4.93
C PRO A 159 14.40 -6.43 4.42
N TRP A 160 14.19 -7.44 5.27
CA TRP A 160 14.35 -8.85 4.92
C TRP A 160 13.32 -9.34 3.87
N LYS A 161 12.13 -8.74 3.83
CA LYS A 161 11.09 -9.08 2.84
C LYS A 161 11.52 -8.77 1.39
N ARG A 162 12.53 -7.92 1.19
CA ARG A 162 13.04 -7.62 -0.16
C ARG A 162 13.54 -8.84 -0.91
N GLN A 163 13.97 -9.88 -0.23
CA GLN A 163 14.39 -11.13 -0.85
C GLN A 163 13.22 -11.93 -1.42
N LEU A 164 12.03 -11.81 -0.84
CA LEU A 164 10.84 -12.57 -1.20
C LEU A 164 9.91 -11.76 -2.13
N GLU A 165 9.75 -10.46 -1.84
CA GLU A 165 8.76 -9.59 -2.47
C GLU A 165 9.38 -8.53 -3.40
N GLY A 166 10.69 -8.62 -3.66
CA GLY A 166 11.42 -7.61 -4.42
C GLY A 166 11.62 -6.32 -3.63
N THR A 167 12.07 -5.25 -4.31
CA THR A 167 12.49 -4.02 -3.65
C THR A 167 11.41 -3.38 -2.78
N VAL A 168 10.15 -3.51 -3.13
CA VAL A 168 9.02 -2.89 -2.40
C VAL A 168 8.74 -3.58 -1.06
N GLY A 169 9.01 -4.88 -0.93
CA GLY A 169 8.70 -5.67 0.26
C GLY A 169 9.30 -5.11 1.55
N GLY A 170 10.40 -4.39 1.44
CA GLY A 170 11.06 -3.76 2.60
C GLY A 170 10.52 -2.38 3.00
N TYR A 171 9.48 -1.84 2.34
CA TYR A 171 9.09 -0.43 2.48
C TYR A 171 7.59 -0.20 2.71
N TRP A 172 6.89 -1.17 3.29
CA TRP A 172 5.47 -1.07 3.61
C TRP A 172 5.19 -0.39 4.95
N GLY A 173 6.19 -0.33 5.85
CA GLY A 173 6.06 0.25 7.17
C GLY A 173 5.66 1.72 7.16
N LEU A 174 4.90 2.13 8.17
CA LEU A 174 4.63 3.54 8.49
C LEU A 174 5.82 4.17 9.21
N ILE A 175 6.63 3.33 9.87
CA ILE A 175 7.84 3.70 10.59
C ILE A 175 9.05 3.15 9.84
N ASP A 176 10.02 4.01 9.57
CA ASP A 176 11.31 3.62 8.98
C ASP A 176 12.10 2.74 9.96
N ALA A 177 12.53 1.56 9.51
CA ALA A 177 13.24 0.60 10.37
C ALA A 177 14.62 1.08 10.80
N GLY A 178 15.31 1.85 9.97
CA GLY A 178 16.65 2.38 10.25
C GLY A 178 16.62 3.57 11.20
N GLN A 179 15.74 4.53 10.92
CA GLN A 179 15.60 5.75 11.72
C GLN A 179 14.69 5.57 12.95
N ARG A 180 13.88 4.51 13.00
CA ARG A 180 12.85 4.28 14.02
C ARG A 180 11.91 5.47 14.20
N ALA A 181 11.64 6.17 13.12
CA ALA A 181 10.84 7.39 13.09
C ALA A 181 9.68 7.23 12.10
N VAL A 182 8.58 7.92 12.38
CA VAL A 182 7.44 7.99 11.46
C VAL A 182 7.88 8.64 10.16
N LYS A 183 7.55 8.03 9.01
CA LYS A 183 7.98 8.50 7.69
C LYS A 183 7.37 9.85 7.28
N TYR A 184 6.23 10.17 7.83
CA TYR A 184 5.50 11.41 7.56
C TYR A 184 4.87 11.95 8.85
N PRO A 185 5.58 12.82 9.58
CA PRO A 185 5.06 13.45 10.77
C PRO A 185 3.79 14.26 10.48
N PRO A 186 2.81 14.28 11.38
CA PRO A 186 1.59 15.06 11.19
C PRO A 186 1.90 16.56 10.98
N GLY A 187 1.20 17.16 10.01
CA GLY A 187 1.32 18.59 9.72
C GLY A 187 2.46 18.98 8.79
N GLU A 188 3.34 18.08 8.43
CA GLU A 188 4.39 18.35 7.44
C GLU A 188 3.93 18.05 6.01
N PRO A 189 4.21 18.93 5.03
CA PRO A 189 3.91 18.67 3.64
C PRO A 189 4.79 17.56 3.08
N ILE A 190 4.17 16.51 2.55
CA ILE A 190 4.86 15.37 1.97
C ILE A 190 4.88 15.54 0.45
N SER A 191 6.08 15.49 -0.14
CA SER A 191 6.28 15.61 -1.58
C SER A 191 7.12 14.45 -2.11
N ASN A 192 6.79 13.97 -3.31
CA ASN A 192 7.64 13.04 -4.05
C ASN A 192 8.92 13.74 -4.58
N TYR A 193 8.95 15.07 -4.54
CA TYR A 193 10.05 15.90 -5.02
C TYR A 193 10.44 16.93 -3.94
N PRO A 194 11.00 16.49 -2.79
CA PRO A 194 11.29 17.40 -1.66
C PRO A 194 12.31 18.48 -2.02
N PHE A 195 13.17 18.24 -3.00
CA PHE A 195 14.23 19.16 -3.44
C PHE A 195 13.86 19.98 -4.68
N TRP A 196 12.59 20.00 -5.12
CA TRP A 196 12.19 20.67 -6.36
C TRP A 196 12.60 22.14 -6.44
N LYS A 197 12.58 22.87 -5.32
CA LYS A 197 13.00 24.27 -5.25
C LYS A 197 14.49 24.44 -5.55
N TRP A 198 15.32 23.56 -5.01
CA TRP A 198 16.74 23.53 -5.28
C TRP A 198 17.04 23.14 -6.73
N GLN A 199 16.36 22.15 -7.25
CA GLN A 199 16.49 21.71 -8.65
C GLN A 199 16.09 22.83 -9.60
N MET A 200 14.98 23.51 -9.32
CA MET A 200 14.56 24.68 -10.08
C MET A 200 15.60 25.82 -10.01
N GLY A 201 16.09 26.17 -8.83
CA GLY A 201 17.10 27.19 -8.63
C GLY A 201 18.41 26.89 -9.37
N CYS A 202 18.90 25.66 -9.26
CA CYS A 202 20.09 25.21 -10.00
C CYS A 202 19.88 25.23 -11.52
N GLY A 203 18.71 24.79 -12.00
CA GLY A 203 18.36 24.85 -13.42
C GLY A 203 18.33 26.29 -13.97
N MET A 204 17.71 27.20 -13.23
CA MET A 204 17.71 28.63 -13.60
C MET A 204 19.10 29.23 -13.61
N ALA A 205 19.94 28.95 -12.60
CA ALA A 205 21.33 29.43 -12.53
C ALA A 205 22.16 28.88 -13.69
N LEU A 206 22.05 27.60 -14.01
CA LEU A 206 22.73 26.98 -15.15
C LEU A 206 22.29 27.62 -16.47
N SER A 207 21.01 27.80 -16.69
CA SER A 207 20.48 28.48 -17.87
C SER A 207 21.02 29.91 -18.00
N ALA A 208 20.99 30.66 -16.90
CA ALA A 208 21.55 32.03 -16.88
C ALA A 208 23.05 32.06 -17.24
N MET A 209 23.83 31.09 -16.72
CA MET A 209 25.25 30.96 -17.07
C MET A 209 25.45 30.65 -18.56
N VAL A 210 24.68 29.74 -19.14
CA VAL A 210 24.75 29.39 -20.56
C VAL A 210 24.39 30.59 -21.43
N PHE A 211 23.31 31.32 -21.10
CA PHE A 211 22.93 32.54 -21.82
C PHE A 211 23.98 33.64 -21.68
N LEU A 212 24.56 33.84 -20.49
CA LEU A 212 25.60 34.82 -20.27
C LEU A 212 26.86 34.47 -21.08
N ALA A 213 27.32 33.21 -21.04
CA ALA A 213 28.43 32.73 -21.83
C ALA A 213 28.18 32.90 -23.32
N GLY A 214 27.01 32.54 -23.81
CA GLY A 214 26.60 32.78 -25.19
C GLY A 214 26.59 34.27 -25.56
N TRP A 215 26.07 35.12 -24.69
CA TRP A 215 26.08 36.57 -24.90
C TRP A 215 27.49 37.13 -24.97
N LEU A 216 28.38 36.74 -24.05
CA LEU A 216 29.79 37.18 -24.04
C LEU A 216 30.56 36.72 -25.26
N THR A 217 30.38 35.47 -25.70
CA THR A 217 31.07 34.92 -26.89
C THR A 217 30.56 35.52 -28.20
N LEU A 218 29.26 35.80 -28.28
CA LEU A 218 28.63 36.37 -29.48
C LEU A 218 28.63 37.88 -29.51
N ARG A 219 29.04 38.56 -28.44
CA ARG A 219 29.06 40.02 -28.32
C ARG A 219 29.90 40.70 -29.41
N ARG A 220 30.93 40.02 -29.94
CA ARG A 220 31.81 40.53 -30.97
C ARG A 220 31.35 40.21 -32.41
N ARG A 221 30.27 39.50 -32.62
CA ARG A 221 29.77 39.12 -33.95
C ARG A 221 28.75 40.12 -34.46
N PRO A 222 28.59 40.30 -35.81
CA PRO A 222 27.58 41.18 -36.39
C PRO A 222 26.17 40.71 -36.04
N TRP A 223 25.21 41.62 -36.06
CA TRP A 223 23.88 41.49 -35.46
C TRP A 223 23.05 40.31 -36.00
N GLN A 224 23.09 40.06 -37.28
CA GLN A 224 22.28 39.00 -37.93
C GLN A 224 22.57 37.56 -37.47
N PRO A 225 23.81 37.12 -37.26
CA PRO A 225 24.09 35.80 -36.73
C PRO A 225 23.70 35.61 -35.27
N ARG A 226 23.52 36.68 -34.47
CA ARG A 226 23.17 36.59 -33.04
C ARG A 226 21.76 36.09 -32.80
N LEU A 227 20.79 36.55 -33.57
CA LEU A 227 19.40 36.08 -33.46
C LEU A 227 19.26 34.59 -33.79
N ALA A 228 19.88 34.11 -34.84
CA ALA A 228 19.88 32.69 -35.19
C ALA A 228 20.55 31.81 -34.13
N SER A 229 21.61 32.28 -33.47
CA SER A 229 22.30 31.54 -32.41
C SER A 229 21.48 31.45 -31.10
N TRP A 230 20.73 32.48 -30.76
CA TRP A 230 19.85 32.47 -29.59
C TRP A 230 18.67 31.54 -29.78
N LEU A 231 18.10 31.48 -30.98
CA LEU A 231 17.02 30.56 -31.31
C LEU A 231 17.47 29.09 -31.26
N ALA A 232 18.73 28.82 -31.66
CA ALA A 232 19.29 27.45 -31.59
C ALA A 232 19.64 26.96 -30.17
N VAL A 233 19.85 27.87 -29.20
CA VAL A 233 20.13 27.53 -27.79
C VAL A 233 18.84 27.43 -26.98
N GLY A 234 17.72 27.99 -27.45
CA GLY A 234 16.42 27.99 -26.76
C GLY A 234 15.48 26.86 -27.17
N THR A 235 15.86 26.03 -28.13
CA THR A 235 15.14 24.80 -28.56
C THR A 235 15.82 23.56 -28.02
#